data_0f61503e53ed4244afa9fbb5e36c223c
#
_entry.id   0f61503e53ed4244afa9fbb5e36c223c
#
_cell.length_a   1.000
_cell.length_b   1.000
_cell.length_c   1.000
_cell.angle_alpha   90.00
_cell.angle_beta   90.00
_cell.angle_gamma   90.00
#
_symmetry.space_group_name_H-M   'P 1'
#
loop_
_entity.id
_entity.type
_entity.pdbx_description
1 polymer ?
#
loop_
_entity_poly.entity_id
_entity_poly.type
_entity_poly.pdbx_seq_one_letter_code
_entity_poly.pdbx_strand_id
1 'polypeptide(L)'
;VSNRNKWDSNTSAGREVDSGSFETRRQEWKNYQRKEWQSVDLNSCDSTALEALPGIGAASARAIIRYRERLGGFRSVNQLSEIKALRSENLQTALPYLYADTSRLNRFCLNTCTAEEMRRHPYISYKVANSIAAMREQHGTYRRLADIKKSVLVNDSIYERICDYFSLCHPDD
;
A
#
# COMPACT_ATOMS: atom_id res chain seq x y z
N VAL A 1 -41.28 42.43 -57.96
CA VAL A 1 -40.41 41.35 -58.30
C VAL A 1 -40.25 40.49 -57.04
N SER A 2 -40.96 39.38 -57.08
CA SER A 2 -41.11 38.42 -56.00
C SER A 2 -39.93 37.48 -55.94
N ASN A 3 -39.41 37.22 -54.77
CA ASN A 3 -38.58 36.04 -54.59
C ASN A 3 -39.01 35.30 -53.29
N ARG A 4 -39.78 34.28 -53.47
CA ARG A 4 -40.27 33.35 -52.49
C ARG A 4 -39.18 32.30 -52.25
N ASN A 5 -38.53 32.31 -51.10
CA ASN A 5 -37.67 31.22 -50.66
C ASN A 5 -38.49 30.04 -50.22
N LYS A 6 -38.38 29.00 -51.00
CA LYS A 6 -38.93 27.67 -50.79
C LYS A 6 -38.00 26.93 -49.82
N TRP A 7 -38.45 26.72 -48.58
CA TRP A 7 -37.82 25.79 -47.67
C TRP A 7 -38.47 24.44 -47.83
N ASP A 8 -37.78 23.59 -48.53
CA ASP A 8 -38.18 22.19 -48.65
C ASP A 8 -37.97 21.49 -47.31
N SER A 9 -39.05 20.98 -46.78
CA SER A 9 -39.09 20.03 -45.71
C SER A 9 -38.38 18.74 -46.11
N ASN A 10 -37.19 18.48 -45.59
CA ASN A 10 -36.57 17.20 -45.71
C ASN A 10 -36.50 16.50 -44.35
N THR A 11 -37.45 15.62 -44.17
CA THR A 11 -37.44 14.33 -43.49
C THR A 11 -36.53 14.25 -42.24
N SER A 12 -37.24 14.25 -41.14
CA SER A 12 -36.84 13.59 -39.90
C SER A 12 -36.47 12.12 -40.12
N ALA A 13 -35.21 11.84 -40.43
CA ALA A 13 -34.67 10.53 -40.15
C ALA A 13 -34.49 10.42 -38.63
N GLY A 14 -35.46 9.82 -37.99
CA GLY A 14 -35.38 9.40 -36.59
C GLY A 14 -34.16 8.50 -36.47
N ARG A 15 -33.08 8.98 -35.82
CA ARG A 15 -32.11 8.07 -35.23
C ARG A 15 -32.88 7.32 -34.15
N GLU A 16 -33.22 6.09 -34.44
CA GLU A 16 -33.56 5.12 -33.41
C GLU A 16 -32.35 5.08 -32.48
N VAL A 17 -32.45 5.72 -31.34
CA VAL A 17 -31.47 5.60 -30.28
C VAL A 17 -31.65 4.17 -29.80
N ASP A 18 -30.66 3.33 -30.14
CA ASP A 18 -30.62 1.93 -29.72
C ASP A 18 -30.76 1.88 -28.18
N SER A 19 -31.98 1.71 -27.72
CA SER A 19 -32.32 1.60 -26.31
C SER A 19 -31.65 0.40 -25.65
N GLY A 20 -31.28 -0.61 -26.45
CA GLY A 20 -30.50 -1.76 -25.99
C GLY A 20 -29.11 -1.39 -25.49
N SER A 21 -28.46 -0.40 -26.11
CA SER A 21 -27.11 0.01 -25.69
C SER A 21 -27.08 0.75 -24.35
N PHE A 22 -28.15 1.43 -23.96
CA PHE A 22 -28.30 2.09 -22.67
C PHE A 22 -28.64 1.09 -21.55
N GLU A 23 -29.46 0.10 -21.85
CA GLU A 23 -29.80 -0.94 -20.87
C GLU A 23 -28.63 -1.86 -20.62
N THR A 24 -27.88 -2.24 -21.65
CA THR A 24 -26.65 -3.04 -21.53
C THR A 24 -25.60 -2.32 -20.67
N ARG A 25 -25.33 -1.03 -20.93
CA ARG A 25 -24.45 -0.21 -20.12
C ARG A 25 -24.93 -0.05 -18.68
N ARG A 26 -26.24 0.13 -18.47
CA ARG A 26 -26.83 0.24 -17.14
C ARG A 26 -26.74 -1.07 -16.36
N GLN A 27 -26.83 -2.20 -17.05
CA GLN A 27 -26.66 -3.53 -16.46
C GLN A 27 -25.20 -3.80 -16.13
N GLU A 28 -24.25 -3.40 -17.00
CA GLU A 28 -22.81 -3.45 -16.73
C GLU A 28 -22.43 -2.60 -15.51
N TRP A 29 -22.99 -1.38 -15.39
CA TRP A 29 -22.82 -0.53 -14.20
C TRP A 29 -23.39 -1.15 -12.93
N LYS A 30 -24.57 -1.79 -13.01
CA LYS A 30 -25.15 -2.51 -11.86
C LYS A 30 -24.32 -3.74 -11.47
N ASN A 31 -23.75 -4.45 -12.43
CA ASN A 31 -22.88 -5.59 -12.20
C ASN A 31 -21.51 -5.15 -11.64
N TYR A 32 -21.01 -4.00 -12.10
CA TYR A 32 -19.79 -3.38 -11.55
C TYR A 32 -19.99 -2.96 -10.08
N GLN A 33 -21.13 -2.43 -9.72
CA GLN A 33 -21.47 -2.08 -8.33
C GLN A 33 -21.78 -3.29 -7.44
N ARG A 34 -22.06 -4.46 -8.01
CA ARG A 34 -22.29 -5.72 -7.27
C ARG A 34 -21.05 -6.59 -7.14
N LYS A 35 -19.91 -6.16 -7.65
CA LYS A 35 -18.68 -6.90 -7.45
C LYS A 35 -18.34 -6.83 -5.97
N GLU A 36 -18.66 -7.89 -5.23
CA GLU A 36 -18.22 -8.06 -3.85
C GLU A 36 -16.71 -8.25 -3.87
N TRP A 37 -15.99 -7.21 -3.51
CA TRP A 37 -14.55 -7.26 -3.39
C TRP A 37 -14.19 -8.01 -2.11
N GLN A 38 -13.41 -9.07 -2.25
CA GLN A 38 -12.88 -9.78 -1.09
C GLN A 38 -11.82 -8.94 -0.40
N SER A 39 -11.79 -9.03 0.93
CA SER A 39 -10.72 -8.40 1.70
C SER A 39 -9.38 -9.06 1.41
N VAL A 40 -8.36 -8.25 1.15
CA VAL A 40 -7.03 -8.67 0.75
C VAL A 40 -6.01 -8.30 1.82
N ASP A 41 -5.24 -9.28 2.27
CA ASP A 41 -4.14 -9.04 3.20
C ASP A 41 -2.91 -8.53 2.45
N LEU A 42 -2.47 -7.33 2.79
CA LEU A 42 -1.28 -6.68 2.20
C LEU A 42 0.00 -7.50 2.36
N ASN A 43 0.09 -8.31 3.42
CA ASN A 43 1.30 -9.04 3.76
C ASN A 43 1.42 -10.40 3.06
N SER A 44 0.32 -10.94 2.53
CA SER A 44 0.31 -12.25 1.86
C SER A 44 -0.12 -12.22 0.40
N CYS A 45 -0.79 -11.16 -0.04
CA CYS A 45 -1.34 -11.08 -1.40
C CYS A 45 -0.26 -11.02 -2.48
N ASP A 46 -0.64 -11.46 -3.68
CA ASP A 46 0.12 -11.28 -4.92
C ASP A 46 -0.31 -10.00 -5.68
N SER A 47 0.36 -9.72 -6.78
CA SER A 47 0.03 -8.56 -7.62
C SER A 47 -1.35 -8.67 -8.24
N THR A 48 -1.79 -9.87 -8.59
CA THR A 48 -3.08 -10.14 -9.24
C THR A 48 -4.24 -9.81 -8.31
N ALA A 49 -4.14 -10.22 -7.04
CA ALA A 49 -5.15 -9.89 -6.03
C ALA A 49 -5.26 -8.38 -5.79
N LEU A 50 -4.12 -7.67 -5.79
CA LEU A 50 -4.10 -6.20 -5.66
C LEU A 50 -4.70 -5.51 -6.90
N GLU A 51 -4.34 -5.96 -8.10
CA GLU A 51 -4.84 -5.40 -9.36
C GLU A 51 -6.35 -5.63 -9.56
N ALA A 52 -6.90 -6.64 -8.90
CA ALA A 52 -8.33 -6.88 -8.89
C ALA A 52 -9.12 -5.82 -8.10
N LEU A 53 -8.47 -5.07 -7.20
CA LEU A 53 -9.12 -4.05 -6.36
C LEU A 53 -9.36 -2.75 -7.13
N PRO A 54 -10.44 -2.00 -6.79
CA PRO A 54 -10.72 -0.74 -7.44
C PRO A 54 -9.62 0.28 -7.16
N GLY A 55 -9.15 0.97 -8.20
CA GLY A 55 -8.12 2.02 -8.09
C GLY A 55 -6.69 1.53 -8.01
N ILE A 56 -6.43 0.22 -7.95
CA ILE A 56 -5.10 -0.35 -7.96
C ILE A 56 -4.81 -0.98 -9.33
N GLY A 57 -3.96 -0.33 -10.12
CA GLY A 57 -3.47 -0.89 -11.37
C GLY A 57 -2.10 -1.58 -11.21
N ALA A 58 -1.62 -2.25 -12.25
CA ALA A 58 -0.39 -3.03 -12.25
C ALA A 58 0.86 -2.27 -11.73
N ALA A 59 0.99 -0.99 -12.04
CA ALA A 59 2.10 -0.17 -11.53
C ALA A 59 2.01 0.05 -10.02
N SER A 60 0.80 0.31 -9.51
CA SER A 60 0.52 0.48 -8.08
C SER A 60 0.73 -0.83 -7.32
N ALA A 61 0.22 -1.95 -7.83
CA ALA A 61 0.40 -3.28 -7.24
C ALA A 61 1.89 -3.62 -7.08
N ARG A 62 2.69 -3.43 -8.14
CA ARG A 62 4.15 -3.63 -8.07
C ARG A 62 4.84 -2.71 -7.07
N ALA A 63 4.38 -1.46 -6.94
CA ALA A 63 4.94 -0.53 -5.97
C ALA A 63 4.62 -0.96 -4.53
N ILE A 64 3.41 -1.44 -4.27
CA ILE A 64 2.99 -1.99 -2.97
C ILE A 64 3.86 -3.20 -2.59
N ILE A 65 4.02 -4.17 -3.50
CA ILE A 65 4.81 -5.37 -3.23
C ILE A 65 6.27 -5.01 -2.96
N ARG A 66 6.88 -4.16 -3.77
CA ARG A 66 8.26 -3.70 -3.57
C ARG A 66 8.44 -2.95 -2.24
N TYR A 67 7.45 -2.17 -1.84
CA TYR A 67 7.49 -1.47 -0.57
C TYR A 67 7.33 -2.43 0.60
N ARG A 68 6.42 -3.42 0.49
CA ARG A 68 6.25 -4.51 1.46
C ARG A 68 7.57 -5.25 1.71
N GLU A 69 8.28 -5.64 0.65
CA GLU A 69 9.57 -6.34 0.76
C GLU A 69 10.62 -5.53 1.52
N ARG A 70 10.70 -4.22 1.23
CA ARG A 70 11.63 -3.31 1.91
C ARG A 70 11.24 -3.03 3.36
N LEU A 71 9.95 -3.02 3.65
CA LEU A 71 9.40 -2.74 4.97
C LEU A 71 9.45 -3.99 5.88
N GLY A 72 9.55 -5.19 5.29
CA GLY A 72 9.38 -6.44 6.02
C GLY A 72 7.91 -6.78 6.31
N GLY A 73 6.98 -6.13 5.61
CA GLY A 73 5.54 -6.23 5.79
C GLY A 73 4.90 -4.94 6.30
N PHE A 74 3.62 -4.79 6.05
CA PHE A 74 2.84 -3.64 6.52
C PHE A 74 2.32 -3.87 7.93
N ARG A 75 2.56 -2.94 8.83
CA ARG A 75 1.95 -2.90 10.17
C ARG A 75 0.51 -2.39 10.11
N SER A 76 0.24 -1.50 9.17
CA SER A 76 -1.06 -0.86 9.00
C SER A 76 -1.28 -0.49 7.55
N VAL A 77 -2.52 -0.53 7.11
CA VAL A 77 -2.95 -0.08 5.77
C VAL A 77 -2.58 1.39 5.52
N ASN A 78 -2.51 2.22 6.57
CA ASN A 78 -2.14 3.63 6.45
C ASN A 78 -0.74 3.85 5.87
N GLN A 79 0.16 2.88 5.98
CA GLN A 79 1.51 2.96 5.41
C GLN A 79 1.52 2.98 3.87
N LEU A 80 0.42 2.61 3.23
CA LEU A 80 0.27 2.75 1.78
C LEU A 80 0.37 4.21 1.31
N SER A 81 -0.01 5.16 2.16
CA SER A 81 0.12 6.60 1.87
C SER A 81 1.57 7.07 1.73
N GLU A 82 2.53 6.31 2.24
CA GLU A 82 3.97 6.61 2.13
C GLU A 82 4.55 6.24 0.77
N ILE A 83 3.82 5.45 -0.02
CA ILE A 83 4.25 5.00 -1.34
C ILE A 83 3.94 6.09 -2.37
N LYS A 84 4.96 6.85 -2.78
CA LYS A 84 4.82 7.99 -3.71
C LYS A 84 4.17 7.64 -5.06
N ALA A 85 4.23 6.36 -5.47
CA ALA A 85 3.64 5.90 -6.71
C ALA A 85 2.11 5.72 -6.63
N LEU A 86 1.53 5.74 -5.42
CA LEU A 86 0.09 5.63 -5.20
C LEU A 86 -0.54 7.03 -5.16
N ARG A 87 -1.57 7.23 -5.97
CA ARG A 87 -2.39 8.43 -5.89
C ARG A 87 -3.41 8.26 -4.77
N SER A 88 -3.51 9.26 -3.88
CA SER A 88 -4.41 9.23 -2.73
C SER A 88 -5.86 8.95 -3.09
N GLU A 89 -6.33 9.52 -4.20
CA GLU A 89 -7.70 9.36 -4.71
C GLU A 89 -8.01 7.88 -5.05
N ASN A 90 -7.08 7.23 -5.76
CA ASN A 90 -7.22 5.83 -6.14
C ASN A 90 -7.11 4.89 -4.94
N LEU A 91 -6.24 5.24 -3.98
CA LEU A 91 -6.05 4.46 -2.78
C LEU A 91 -7.32 4.42 -1.91
N GLN A 92 -8.03 5.55 -1.77
CA GLN A 92 -9.24 5.64 -0.96
C GLN A 92 -10.32 4.64 -1.39
N THR A 93 -10.42 4.34 -2.68
CA THR A 93 -11.39 3.36 -3.19
C THR A 93 -11.04 1.92 -2.83
N ALA A 94 -9.75 1.62 -2.66
CA ALA A 94 -9.26 0.29 -2.30
C ALA A 94 -9.19 0.04 -0.78
N LEU A 95 -9.01 1.09 0.03
CA LEU A 95 -8.81 1.00 1.49
C LEU A 95 -9.81 0.09 2.22
N PRO A 96 -11.14 0.14 1.92
CA PRO A 96 -12.12 -0.70 2.63
C PRO A 96 -11.91 -2.21 2.43
N TYR A 97 -11.15 -2.61 1.42
CA TYR A 97 -10.91 -3.99 1.05
C TYR A 97 -9.50 -4.47 1.42
N LEU A 98 -8.73 -3.63 2.11
CA LEU A 98 -7.34 -3.94 2.50
C LEU A 98 -7.20 -4.05 4.01
N TYR A 99 -6.44 -5.06 4.43
CA TYR A 99 -5.98 -5.18 5.81
C TYR A 99 -4.52 -5.62 5.86
N ALA A 100 -3.89 -5.54 7.02
CA ALA A 100 -2.52 -5.96 7.25
C ALA A 100 -2.47 -6.93 8.43
N ASP A 101 -2.15 -8.19 8.15
CA ASP A 101 -1.90 -9.19 9.18
C ASP A 101 -0.48 -9.02 9.73
N THR A 102 -0.37 -8.47 10.94
CA THR A 102 0.92 -8.19 11.58
C THR A 102 1.67 -9.43 12.06
N SER A 103 1.02 -10.60 12.11
CA SER A 103 1.69 -11.86 12.43
C SER A 103 2.71 -12.26 11.36
N ARG A 104 2.57 -11.73 10.14
CA ARG A 104 3.41 -11.98 8.97
C ARG A 104 4.54 -10.97 8.80
N LEU A 105 4.78 -10.10 9.77
CA LEU A 105 5.91 -9.18 9.72
C LEU A 105 7.24 -9.93 9.80
N ASN A 106 8.13 -9.65 8.88
CA ASN A 106 9.50 -10.08 8.94
C ASN A 106 10.26 -9.16 9.90
N ARG A 107 10.68 -9.70 11.05
CA ARG A 107 11.33 -8.93 12.11
C ARG A 107 12.83 -9.16 12.11
N PHE A 108 13.58 -8.07 12.31
CA PHE A 108 15.01 -8.16 12.57
C PHE A 108 15.25 -8.66 13.99
N CYS A 109 16.18 -9.59 14.12
CA CYS A 109 16.67 -9.97 15.43
C CYS A 109 17.61 -8.88 15.97
N LEU A 110 17.16 -8.12 16.97
CA LEU A 110 17.87 -6.96 17.49
C LEU A 110 19.31 -7.28 17.96
N ASN A 111 19.50 -8.49 18.48
CA ASN A 111 20.78 -8.90 19.05
C ASN A 111 21.76 -9.48 18.03
N THR A 112 21.31 -9.86 16.85
CA THR A 112 22.17 -10.48 15.83
C THR A 112 22.23 -9.70 14.52
N CYS A 113 21.20 -8.93 14.17
CA CYS A 113 21.16 -8.19 12.90
C CYS A 113 22.30 -7.17 12.80
N THR A 114 22.80 -7.01 11.61
CA THR A 114 23.84 -6.04 11.28
C THR A 114 23.25 -4.65 11.01
N ALA A 115 24.07 -3.61 11.14
CA ALA A 115 23.66 -2.25 10.76
C ALA A 115 23.29 -2.16 9.26
N GLU A 116 23.96 -2.97 8.42
CA GLU A 116 23.71 -3.08 6.98
C GLU A 116 22.31 -3.63 6.69
N GLU A 117 21.88 -4.66 7.39
CA GLU A 117 20.52 -5.22 7.29
C GLU A 117 19.47 -4.24 7.76
N MET A 118 19.68 -3.62 8.93
CA MET A 118 18.75 -2.64 9.49
C MET A 118 18.52 -1.43 8.56
N ARG A 119 19.57 -0.92 7.89
CA ARG A 119 19.45 0.25 7.01
C ARG A 119 18.64 0.01 5.73
N ARG A 120 18.36 -1.25 5.38
CA ARG A 120 17.47 -1.57 4.24
C ARG A 120 16.03 -1.21 4.53
N HIS A 121 15.67 -1.13 5.81
CA HIS A 121 14.35 -0.76 6.24
C HIS A 121 14.08 0.74 6.02
N PRO A 122 12.92 1.13 5.43
CA PRO A 122 12.63 2.53 5.06
C PRO A 122 12.69 3.53 6.22
N TYR A 123 12.43 3.08 7.45
CA TYR A 123 12.38 3.94 8.64
C TYR A 123 13.72 4.01 9.39
N ILE A 124 14.71 3.20 9.01
CA ILE A 124 15.97 3.13 9.71
C ILE A 124 17.05 3.77 8.84
N SER A 125 17.48 4.98 9.24
CA SER A 125 18.60 5.63 8.58
C SER A 125 19.93 4.95 8.92
N TYR A 126 20.95 5.16 8.09
CA TYR A 126 22.30 4.68 8.35
C TYR A 126 22.82 5.07 9.75
N LYS A 127 22.58 6.31 10.18
CA LYS A 127 23.00 6.79 11.49
C LYS A 127 22.30 6.05 12.63
N VAL A 128 21.00 5.81 12.51
CA VAL A 128 20.21 5.07 13.50
C VAL A 128 20.66 3.61 13.57
N ALA A 129 20.86 2.95 12.43
CA ALA A 129 21.33 1.56 12.38
C ALA A 129 22.69 1.39 13.09
N ASN A 130 23.64 2.26 12.77
CA ASN A 130 24.96 2.24 13.42
C ASN A 130 24.88 2.56 14.92
N SER A 131 24.04 3.48 15.34
CA SER A 131 23.87 3.81 16.75
C SER A 131 23.29 2.64 17.55
N ILE A 132 22.35 1.89 16.97
CA ILE A 132 21.80 0.67 17.58
C ILE A 132 22.87 -0.42 17.68
N ALA A 133 23.63 -0.65 16.60
CA ALA A 133 24.72 -1.65 16.60
C ALA A 133 25.82 -1.31 17.59
N ALA A 134 26.30 -0.05 17.59
CA ALA A 134 27.33 0.42 18.52
C ALA A 134 26.90 0.31 20.00
N MET A 135 25.63 0.60 20.29
CA MET A 135 25.09 0.44 21.63
C MET A 135 25.15 -1.01 22.10
N ARG A 136 24.85 -1.96 21.22
CA ARG A 136 24.97 -3.41 21.49
C ARG A 136 26.43 -3.83 21.74
N GLU A 137 27.36 -3.32 20.94
CA GLU A 137 28.81 -3.60 21.10
C GLU A 137 29.36 -3.06 22.40
N GLN A 138 28.92 -1.89 22.84
CA GLN A 138 29.43 -1.21 24.05
C GLN A 138 28.79 -1.73 25.34
N HIS A 139 27.50 -2.08 25.31
CA HIS A 139 26.69 -2.37 26.50
C HIS A 139 26.16 -3.80 26.57
N GLY A 140 26.49 -4.63 25.57
CA GLY A 140 26.00 -6.00 25.47
C GLY A 140 24.61 -6.10 24.83
N THR A 141 24.04 -7.31 24.86
CA THR A 141 22.75 -7.61 24.22
C THR A 141 21.59 -6.83 24.83
N TYR A 142 20.67 -6.45 23.97
CA TYR A 142 19.39 -5.85 24.40
C TYR A 142 18.53 -6.88 25.13
N ARG A 143 18.00 -6.51 26.30
CA ARG A 143 17.11 -7.37 27.11
C ARG A 143 15.65 -7.08 26.86
N ARG A 144 15.32 -5.89 26.37
CA ARG A 144 13.97 -5.44 26.03
C ARG A 144 14.01 -4.59 24.75
N LEU A 145 12.99 -4.67 23.92
CA LEU A 145 12.91 -3.81 22.74
C LEU A 145 12.95 -2.32 23.08
N ALA A 146 12.36 -1.94 24.22
CA ALA A 146 12.40 -0.55 24.69
C ALA A 146 13.82 -0.02 24.97
N ASP A 147 14.80 -0.91 25.17
CA ASP A 147 16.19 -0.50 25.42
C ASP A 147 16.84 0.13 24.17
N ILE A 148 16.25 -0.04 22.97
CA ILE A 148 16.67 0.68 21.75
C ILE A 148 16.62 2.22 21.98
N LYS A 149 15.69 2.71 22.79
CA LYS A 149 15.59 4.15 23.14
C LYS A 149 16.80 4.70 23.89
N LYS A 150 17.64 3.85 24.46
CA LYS A 150 18.89 4.26 25.09
C LYS A 150 19.93 4.74 24.06
N SER A 151 19.76 4.35 22.80
CA SER A 151 20.54 4.86 21.69
C SER A 151 20.20 6.34 21.43
N VAL A 152 21.21 7.20 21.45
CA VAL A 152 21.08 8.67 21.37
C VAL A 152 20.26 9.15 20.17
N LEU A 153 20.26 8.39 19.07
CA LEU A 153 19.57 8.75 17.82
C LEU A 153 18.17 8.17 17.70
N VAL A 154 17.70 7.41 18.69
CA VAL A 154 16.35 6.82 18.68
C VAL A 154 15.46 7.56 19.67
N ASN A 155 14.71 8.52 19.16
CA ASN A 155 13.64 9.17 19.90
C ASN A 155 12.34 8.34 19.90
N ASP A 156 11.34 8.77 20.65
CA ASP A 156 10.06 8.07 20.75
C ASP A 156 9.38 7.89 19.40
N SER A 157 9.38 8.90 18.55
CA SER A 157 8.78 8.82 17.22
C SER A 157 9.45 7.79 16.30
N ILE A 158 10.78 7.70 16.34
CA ILE A 158 11.52 6.67 15.60
C ILE A 158 11.21 5.29 16.18
N TYR A 159 11.22 5.18 17.52
CA TYR A 159 10.94 3.92 18.20
C TYR A 159 9.56 3.37 17.83
N GLU A 160 8.51 4.17 17.90
CA GLU A 160 7.14 3.78 17.57
C GLU A 160 7.00 3.29 16.13
N ARG A 161 7.82 3.81 15.21
CA ARG A 161 7.81 3.39 13.80
C ARG A 161 8.54 2.09 13.55
N ILE A 162 9.54 1.75 14.37
CA ILE A 162 10.44 0.61 14.11
C ILE A 162 10.24 -0.56 15.08
N CYS A 163 9.63 -0.36 16.26
CA CYS A 163 9.57 -1.38 17.31
C CYS A 163 8.93 -2.69 16.86
N ASP A 164 7.89 -2.63 16.03
CA ASP A 164 7.19 -3.83 15.54
C ASP A 164 8.02 -4.63 14.53
N TYR A 165 9.05 -4.04 13.95
CA TYR A 165 9.99 -4.68 13.01
C TYR A 165 11.21 -5.28 13.68
N PHE A 166 11.26 -5.27 15.01
CA PHE A 166 12.31 -5.93 15.79
C PHE A 166 11.74 -7.03 16.67
N SER A 167 12.54 -8.05 16.89
CA SER A 167 12.32 -9.10 17.88
C SER A 167 13.58 -9.24 18.74
N LEU A 168 13.39 -9.76 19.96
CA LEU A 168 14.51 -10.20 20.80
C LEU A 168 14.72 -11.69 20.52
N CYS A 169 15.67 -12.01 19.67
CA CYS A 169 16.13 -13.39 19.57
C CYS A 169 17.33 -13.57 20.50
N HIS A 170 17.42 -14.69 21.12
CA HIS A 170 18.66 -15.11 21.78
C HIS A 170 19.57 -15.77 20.74
N PRO A 171 20.91 -15.66 20.87
CA PRO A 171 21.85 -16.29 19.95
C PRO A 171 21.76 -17.82 19.92
N ASP A 172 20.96 -18.41 20.82
CA ASP A 172 20.73 -19.85 20.95
C ASP A 172 19.36 -20.31 20.39
N ASP A 173 18.55 -19.41 19.81
CA ASP A 173 17.31 -19.68 19.09
C ASP A 173 17.61 -19.77 17.57
#